data_664b8571b112161349d9c09928f24f80
#
_entry.id   664b8571b112161349d9c09928f24f80
#
_cell.length_a   1.000
_cell.length_b   1.000
_cell.length_c   1.000
_cell.angle_alpha   90.00
_cell.angle_beta   90.00
_cell.angle_gamma   90.00
#
_symmetry.space_group_name_H-M   'P 1'
#
loop_
_entity.id
_entity.type
_entity.pdbx_description
1 polymer ?
#
loop_
_entity_poly.entity_id
_entity_poly.type
_entity_poly.pdbx_seq_one_letter_code
_entity_poly.pdbx_strand_id
1 'polypeptide(L)'
;MTGSFLQDPPVSPQVQALYDEDLAGGGYVSNGSRLWAHQPDTKKGLFELMSQALSPSGLTFRQRGILVTAAASALGDSYCSLAWGGKLGQASNAAIAAGVLDGSDAGLTGQEKAMAAWARKVARNPNATTPADVQALRDAGLGDGQIFAITTLWPFAWRSPRSTTPSAHSPTRNSPSLCRRRCAKP
;
A
#
# COMPACT_ATOMS: atom_id res chain seq x y z
N MET A 1 -18.97 -19.57 -6.70
CA MET A 1 -19.51 -18.26 -7.09
C MET A 1 -18.74 -17.19 -6.32
N THR A 2 -17.77 -16.55 -6.94
CA THR A 2 -17.02 -15.43 -6.36
C THR A 2 -17.82 -14.17 -6.63
N GLY A 3 -18.82 -13.90 -5.77
CA GLY A 3 -19.66 -12.72 -5.92
C GLY A 3 -18.90 -11.45 -5.57
N SER A 4 -18.60 -10.62 -6.55
CA SER A 4 -18.32 -9.20 -6.31
C SER A 4 -19.59 -8.56 -5.74
N PHE A 5 -19.44 -7.63 -4.77
CA PHE A 5 -20.58 -6.88 -4.25
C PHE A 5 -21.20 -5.93 -5.30
N LEU A 6 -20.38 -5.49 -6.26
CA LEU A 6 -20.81 -4.69 -7.38
C LEU A 6 -20.68 -5.51 -8.68
N GLN A 7 -21.62 -5.31 -9.59
CA GLN A 7 -21.49 -5.83 -10.94
C GLN A 7 -20.39 -5.07 -11.68
N ASP A 8 -19.66 -5.75 -12.57
CA ASP A 8 -18.70 -5.05 -13.42
C ASP A 8 -19.44 -4.05 -14.32
N PRO A 9 -18.94 -2.82 -14.47
CA PRO A 9 -19.58 -1.84 -15.35
C PRO A 9 -19.40 -2.25 -16.83
N PRO A 10 -20.23 -1.67 -17.74
CA PRO A 10 -20.03 -1.86 -19.16
C PRO A 10 -18.61 -1.49 -19.59
N VAL A 11 -18.01 -2.29 -20.47
CA VAL A 11 -16.66 -2.04 -20.98
C VAL A 11 -16.69 -0.81 -21.90
N SER A 12 -15.99 0.25 -21.50
CA SER A 12 -15.66 1.42 -22.31
C SER A 12 -14.16 1.40 -22.67
N PRO A 13 -13.68 2.24 -23.60
CA PRO A 13 -12.27 2.36 -23.87
C PRO A 13 -11.42 2.67 -22.62
N GLN A 14 -11.92 3.48 -21.68
CA GLN A 14 -11.25 3.83 -20.44
C GLN A 14 -11.21 2.63 -19.47
N VAL A 15 -12.29 1.86 -19.39
CA VAL A 15 -12.35 0.62 -18.60
C VAL A 15 -11.39 -0.42 -19.17
N GLN A 16 -11.36 -0.58 -20.50
CA GLN A 16 -10.45 -1.53 -21.15
C GLN A 16 -9.00 -1.15 -20.90
N ALA A 17 -8.63 0.13 -21.07
CA ALA A 17 -7.27 0.61 -20.78
C ALA A 17 -6.84 0.31 -19.35
N LEU A 18 -7.75 0.49 -18.37
CA LEU A 18 -7.50 0.17 -16.97
C LEU A 18 -7.22 -1.32 -16.75
N TYR A 19 -7.95 -2.20 -17.43
CA TYR A 19 -7.76 -3.64 -17.34
C TYR A 19 -6.49 -4.10 -18.06
N ASP A 20 -6.14 -3.48 -19.18
CA ASP A 20 -4.92 -3.77 -19.93
C ASP A 20 -3.67 -3.40 -19.13
N GLU A 21 -3.68 -2.29 -18.36
CA GLU A 21 -2.63 -1.93 -17.41
C GLU A 21 -2.40 -3.03 -16.38
N ASP A 22 -3.46 -3.55 -15.78
CA ASP A 22 -3.38 -4.62 -14.78
C ASP A 22 -2.85 -5.93 -15.39
N LEU A 23 -3.31 -6.28 -16.59
CA LEU A 23 -2.86 -7.48 -17.32
C LEU A 23 -1.38 -7.39 -17.67
N ALA A 24 -0.92 -6.23 -18.14
CA ALA A 24 0.48 -5.99 -18.46
C ALA A 24 1.38 -6.02 -17.21
N GLY A 25 0.88 -5.52 -16.06
CA GLY A 25 1.66 -5.44 -14.82
C GLY A 25 1.66 -6.70 -13.97
N GLY A 26 0.55 -7.44 -13.95
CA GLY A 26 0.36 -8.56 -13.02
C GLY A 26 -0.28 -9.80 -13.63
N GLY A 27 -0.67 -9.77 -14.90
CA GLY A 27 -1.30 -10.89 -15.60
C GLY A 27 -2.76 -11.16 -15.22
N TYR A 28 -3.37 -10.31 -14.42
CA TYR A 28 -4.78 -10.44 -14.01
C TYR A 28 -5.39 -9.07 -13.69
N VAL A 29 -6.70 -8.95 -13.86
CA VAL A 29 -7.46 -7.75 -13.47
C VAL A 29 -7.73 -7.78 -11.97
N SER A 30 -7.22 -6.79 -11.25
CA SER A 30 -7.39 -6.69 -9.80
C SER A 30 -8.81 -6.30 -9.39
N ASN A 31 -9.24 -6.71 -8.20
CA ASN A 31 -10.53 -6.27 -7.66
C ASN A 31 -10.58 -4.75 -7.45
N GLY A 32 -9.44 -4.11 -7.15
CA GLY A 32 -9.35 -2.66 -7.09
C GLY A 32 -9.67 -2.00 -8.42
N SER A 33 -9.13 -2.52 -9.52
CA SER A 33 -9.41 -1.99 -10.86
C SER A 33 -10.85 -2.25 -11.29
N ARG A 34 -11.45 -3.39 -10.93
CA ARG A 34 -12.89 -3.62 -11.16
C ARG A 34 -13.78 -2.58 -10.46
N LEU A 35 -13.43 -2.20 -9.24
CA LEU A 35 -14.15 -1.13 -8.53
C LEU A 35 -13.92 0.24 -9.19
N TRP A 36 -12.68 0.57 -9.55
CA TRP A 36 -12.35 1.81 -10.22
C TRP A 36 -12.89 1.90 -11.65
N ALA A 37 -13.23 0.78 -12.26
CA ALA A 37 -13.87 0.73 -13.58
C ALA A 37 -15.23 1.47 -13.61
N HIS A 38 -15.90 1.66 -12.46
CA HIS A 38 -17.08 2.52 -12.37
C HIS A 38 -16.76 4.01 -12.52
N GLN A 39 -15.52 4.43 -12.27
CA GLN A 39 -15.08 5.83 -12.27
C GLN A 39 -13.62 5.93 -12.74
N PRO A 40 -13.28 5.50 -13.96
CA PRO A 40 -11.88 5.42 -14.40
C PRO A 40 -11.18 6.78 -14.42
N ASP A 41 -11.87 7.84 -14.83
CA ASP A 41 -11.33 9.20 -14.85
C ASP A 41 -11.10 9.75 -13.44
N THR A 42 -11.97 9.41 -12.50
CA THR A 42 -11.77 9.77 -11.08
C THR A 42 -10.53 9.08 -10.51
N LYS A 43 -10.30 7.79 -10.85
CA LYS A 43 -9.04 7.11 -10.49
C LYS A 43 -7.84 7.87 -11.01
N LYS A 44 -7.85 8.20 -12.31
CA LYS A 44 -6.76 8.93 -12.96
C LYS A 44 -6.46 10.25 -12.25
N GLY A 45 -7.48 11.09 -12.04
CA GLY A 45 -7.32 12.37 -11.35
C GLY A 45 -6.81 12.23 -9.91
N LEU A 46 -7.25 11.20 -9.17
CA LEU A 46 -6.76 10.90 -7.82
C LEU A 46 -5.25 10.56 -7.83
N PHE A 47 -4.82 9.72 -8.75
CA PHE A 47 -3.41 9.32 -8.85
C PHE A 47 -2.52 10.47 -9.35
N GLU A 48 -3.03 11.32 -10.25
CA GLU A 48 -2.36 12.55 -10.67
C GLU A 48 -2.16 13.52 -9.51
N LEU A 49 -3.21 13.77 -8.71
CA LEU A 49 -3.12 14.61 -7.51
C LEU A 49 -2.13 14.04 -6.49
N MET A 50 -2.16 12.73 -6.26
CA MET A 50 -1.20 12.06 -5.39
C MET A 50 0.25 12.22 -5.92
N SER A 51 0.45 12.07 -7.22
CA SER A 51 1.76 12.27 -7.85
C SER A 51 2.27 13.70 -7.67
N GLN A 52 1.40 14.69 -7.85
CA GLN A 52 1.74 16.11 -7.62
C GLN A 52 2.14 16.37 -6.17
N ALA A 53 1.42 15.81 -5.20
CA ALA A 53 1.72 15.98 -3.78
C ALA A 53 3.04 15.30 -3.37
N LEU A 54 3.39 14.18 -4.01
CA LEU A 54 4.58 13.40 -3.67
C LEU A 54 5.84 13.83 -4.45
N SER A 55 5.69 14.34 -5.66
CA SER A 55 6.81 14.67 -6.55
C SER A 55 7.86 15.58 -5.89
N PRO A 56 7.49 16.66 -5.19
CA PRO A 56 8.47 17.53 -4.56
C PRO A 56 9.23 16.92 -3.37
N SER A 57 8.74 15.80 -2.83
CA SER A 57 9.32 15.19 -1.62
C SER A 57 10.61 14.43 -1.86
N GLY A 58 10.90 14.05 -3.10
CA GLY A 58 12.05 13.20 -3.45
C GLY A 58 11.99 11.78 -2.87
N LEU A 59 10.83 11.32 -2.40
CA LEU A 59 10.66 9.98 -1.83
C LEU A 59 10.98 8.89 -2.85
N THR A 60 11.88 8.00 -2.47
CA THR A 60 12.21 6.82 -3.28
C THR A 60 11.03 5.84 -3.32
N PHE A 61 11.03 4.95 -4.31
CA PHE A 61 10.01 3.90 -4.40
C PHE A 61 10.02 2.97 -3.17
N ARG A 62 11.21 2.68 -2.61
CA ARG A 62 11.37 1.93 -1.37
C ARG A 62 10.70 2.65 -0.18
N GLN A 63 10.93 3.94 0.00
CA GLN A 63 10.30 4.72 1.07
C GLN A 63 8.77 4.78 0.95
N ARG A 64 8.24 4.95 -0.27
CA ARG A 64 6.79 4.84 -0.53
C ARG A 64 6.27 3.45 -0.19
N GLY A 65 7.01 2.41 -0.55
CA GLY A 65 6.68 1.03 -0.20
C GLY A 65 6.58 0.81 1.31
N ILE A 66 7.55 1.34 2.08
CA ILE A 66 7.55 1.27 3.55
C ILE A 66 6.32 1.97 4.13
N LEU A 67 6.05 3.21 3.71
CA LEU A 67 4.91 4.00 4.20
C LEU A 67 3.58 3.27 3.98
N VAL A 68 3.33 2.81 2.75
CA VAL A 68 2.04 2.18 2.42
C VAL A 68 1.92 0.81 3.09
N THR A 69 2.99 0.01 3.11
CA THR A 69 2.97 -1.31 3.76
C THR A 69 2.76 -1.19 5.27
N ALA A 70 3.48 -0.28 5.95
CA ALA A 70 3.34 -0.05 7.38
C ALA A 70 1.93 0.37 7.78
N ALA A 71 1.37 1.24 7.00
CA ALA A 71 0.04 1.74 7.23
C ALA A 71 -1.06 0.72 6.91
N ALA A 72 -0.96 0.00 5.80
CA ALA A 72 -1.89 -1.07 5.43
C ALA A 72 -1.90 -2.17 6.50
N SER A 73 -0.72 -2.60 6.96
CA SER A 73 -0.56 -3.55 8.06
C SER A 73 -1.23 -3.05 9.34
N ALA A 74 -1.04 -1.76 9.69
CA ALA A 74 -1.63 -1.16 10.89
C ALA A 74 -3.16 -1.13 10.89
N LEU A 75 -3.77 -1.10 9.70
CA LEU A 75 -5.22 -1.13 9.49
C LEU A 75 -5.80 -2.53 9.29
N GLY A 76 -4.97 -3.55 9.16
CA GLY A 76 -5.42 -4.88 8.76
C GLY A 76 -5.91 -4.93 7.30
N ASP A 77 -5.46 -4.01 6.44
CA ASP A 77 -5.79 -4.02 5.02
C ASP A 77 -4.95 -5.09 4.30
N SER A 78 -5.53 -6.26 4.11
CA SER A 78 -4.86 -7.40 3.50
C SER A 78 -4.49 -7.16 2.03
N TYR A 79 -5.29 -6.41 1.28
CA TYR A 79 -5.04 -6.14 -0.13
C TYR A 79 -3.80 -5.25 -0.32
N CYS A 80 -3.77 -4.08 0.33
CA CYS A 80 -2.62 -3.19 0.25
C CYS A 80 -1.37 -3.79 0.91
N SER A 81 -1.52 -4.54 2.00
CA SER A 81 -0.41 -5.26 2.64
C SER A 81 0.25 -6.26 1.68
N LEU A 82 -0.54 -7.06 0.95
CA LEU A 82 -0.01 -8.00 -0.04
C LEU A 82 0.61 -7.28 -1.23
N ALA A 83 -0.10 -6.32 -1.82
CA ALA A 83 0.33 -5.63 -3.03
C ALA A 83 1.61 -4.81 -2.79
N TRP A 84 1.63 -4.01 -1.74
CA TRP A 84 2.77 -3.14 -1.43
C TRP A 84 3.88 -3.85 -0.68
N GLY A 85 3.58 -4.86 0.14
CA GLY A 85 4.58 -5.74 0.72
C GLY A 85 5.37 -6.48 -0.35
N GLY A 86 4.69 -6.98 -1.41
CA GLY A 86 5.35 -7.59 -2.57
C GLY A 86 6.25 -6.61 -3.32
N LYS A 87 5.76 -5.40 -3.61
CA LYS A 87 6.55 -4.32 -4.27
C LYS A 87 7.74 -3.89 -3.42
N LEU A 88 7.58 -3.77 -2.10
CA LEU A 88 8.66 -3.45 -1.18
C LEU A 88 9.70 -4.57 -1.15
N GLY A 89 9.27 -5.83 -1.16
CA GLY A 89 10.17 -6.99 -1.26
C GLY A 89 11.01 -6.97 -2.53
N GLN A 90 10.45 -6.59 -3.66
CA GLN A 90 11.17 -6.43 -4.93
C GLN A 90 12.13 -5.23 -4.91
N ALA A 91 11.73 -4.11 -4.32
CA ALA A 91 12.56 -2.90 -4.22
C ALA A 91 13.64 -2.97 -3.13
N SER A 92 13.61 -4.00 -2.30
CA SER A 92 14.56 -4.23 -1.20
C SER A 92 14.90 -5.71 -1.07
N ASN A 93 14.23 -6.41 -0.17
CA ASN A 93 14.22 -7.86 -0.02
C ASN A 93 13.02 -8.32 0.82
N ALA A 94 12.76 -9.64 0.81
CA ALA A 94 11.63 -10.23 1.52
C ALA A 94 11.67 -10.03 3.05
N ALA A 95 12.88 -10.01 3.65
CA ALA A 95 13.02 -9.84 5.10
C ALA A 95 12.62 -8.43 5.54
N ILE A 96 12.97 -7.40 4.78
CA ILE A 96 12.55 -6.01 5.04
C ILE A 96 11.03 -5.88 4.90
N ALA A 97 10.45 -6.43 3.83
CA ALA A 97 9.01 -6.39 3.64
C ALA A 97 8.26 -7.09 4.80
N ALA A 98 8.74 -8.25 5.24
CA ALA A 98 8.21 -8.97 6.39
C ALA A 98 8.33 -8.15 7.69
N GLY A 99 9.49 -7.53 7.94
CA GLY A 99 9.71 -6.70 9.12
C GLY A 99 8.79 -5.47 9.17
N VAL A 100 8.48 -4.86 8.02
CA VAL A 100 7.50 -3.76 7.97
C VAL A 100 6.07 -4.27 8.20
N LEU A 101 5.72 -5.43 7.66
CA LEU A 101 4.40 -6.04 7.83
C LEU A 101 4.11 -6.47 9.27
N ASP A 102 5.11 -7.03 9.97
CA ASP A 102 4.97 -7.48 11.36
C ASP A 102 5.26 -6.38 12.39
N GLY A 103 5.79 -5.24 11.96
CA GLY A 103 6.09 -4.07 12.81
C GLY A 103 7.42 -4.15 13.54
N SER A 104 8.28 -5.13 13.27
CA SER A 104 9.63 -5.22 13.84
C SER A 104 10.57 -4.19 13.24
N ASP A 105 10.27 -3.73 12.01
CA ASP A 105 11.06 -2.76 11.25
C ASP A 105 12.55 -3.14 11.12
N ALA A 106 12.83 -4.46 11.15
CA ALA A 106 14.19 -4.99 11.02
C ALA A 106 14.78 -4.61 9.64
N GLY A 107 16.02 -4.12 9.64
CA GLY A 107 16.72 -3.71 8.43
C GLY A 107 16.34 -2.34 7.86
N LEU A 108 15.46 -1.60 8.52
CA LEU A 108 15.17 -0.20 8.19
C LEU A 108 16.23 0.73 8.80
N THR A 109 16.54 1.81 8.08
CA THR A 109 17.32 2.94 8.61
C THR A 109 16.55 3.68 9.69
N GLY A 110 17.21 4.56 10.47
CA GLY A 110 16.54 5.40 11.47
C GLY A 110 15.42 6.25 10.87
N GLN A 111 15.68 6.86 9.71
CA GLN A 111 14.68 7.65 8.98
C GLN A 111 13.50 6.78 8.53
N GLU A 112 13.75 5.63 7.95
CA GLU A 112 12.70 4.71 7.49
C GLU A 112 11.84 4.19 8.66
N LYS A 113 12.45 3.96 9.83
CA LYS A 113 11.71 3.58 11.06
C LYS A 113 10.79 4.70 11.52
N ALA A 114 11.27 5.94 11.53
CA ALA A 114 10.44 7.11 11.86
C ALA A 114 9.26 7.26 10.88
N MET A 115 9.51 7.09 9.59
CA MET A 115 8.47 7.11 8.55
C MET A 115 7.44 5.99 8.75
N ALA A 116 7.87 4.76 9.03
CA ALA A 116 6.97 3.63 9.28
C ALA A 116 6.11 3.84 10.54
N ALA A 117 6.72 4.32 11.62
CA ALA A 117 6.02 4.64 12.87
C ALA A 117 4.97 5.74 12.66
N TRP A 118 5.32 6.81 11.95
CA TRP A 118 4.40 7.88 11.58
C TRP A 118 3.22 7.35 10.76
N ALA A 119 3.51 6.58 9.69
CA ALA A 119 2.49 6.00 8.83
C ALA A 119 1.48 5.16 9.63
N ARG A 120 1.95 4.31 10.53
CA ARG A 120 1.09 3.49 11.41
C ARG A 120 0.25 4.33 12.36
N LYS A 121 0.85 5.37 12.94
CA LYS A 121 0.17 6.26 13.89
C LYS A 121 -0.95 7.03 13.21
N VAL A 122 -0.65 7.70 12.10
CA VAL A 122 -1.64 8.45 11.32
C VAL A 122 -2.74 7.54 10.78
N ALA A 123 -2.38 6.30 10.40
CA ALA A 123 -3.34 5.30 9.94
C ALA A 123 -4.35 4.91 11.01
N ARG A 124 -3.88 4.65 12.20
CA ARG A 124 -4.74 4.18 13.31
C ARG A 124 -5.59 5.30 13.90
N ASN A 125 -4.96 6.43 14.16
CA ASN A 125 -5.64 7.58 14.74
C ASN A 125 -4.87 8.89 14.45
N PRO A 126 -5.22 9.63 13.40
CA PRO A 126 -4.56 10.89 13.09
C PRO A 126 -4.69 11.93 14.20
N ASN A 127 -5.77 11.88 14.99
CA ASN A 127 -5.98 12.81 16.10
C ASN A 127 -5.07 12.54 17.33
N ALA A 128 -4.39 11.39 17.35
CA ALA A 128 -3.41 11.07 18.38
C ALA A 128 -1.98 11.56 18.05
N THR A 129 -1.80 12.23 16.91
CA THR A 129 -0.51 12.83 16.56
C THR A 129 -0.20 14.03 17.42
N THR A 130 1.07 14.22 17.75
CA THR A 130 1.56 15.28 18.63
C THR A 130 2.72 16.04 17.98
N PRO A 131 3.05 17.25 18.49
CA PRO A 131 4.26 17.95 18.04
C PRO A 131 5.55 17.13 18.19
N ALA A 132 5.63 16.26 19.21
CA ALA A 132 6.78 15.39 19.43
C ALA A 132 6.94 14.35 18.32
N ASP A 133 5.84 13.84 17.75
CA ASP A 133 5.89 12.90 16.62
C ASP A 133 6.46 13.57 15.36
N VAL A 134 6.07 14.82 15.13
CA VAL A 134 6.62 15.62 14.02
C VAL A 134 8.09 15.92 14.25
N GLN A 135 8.47 16.26 15.50
CA GLN A 135 9.88 16.48 15.85
C GLN A 135 10.73 15.24 15.63
N ALA A 136 10.24 14.06 15.98
CA ALA A 136 10.94 12.78 15.70
C ALA A 136 11.21 12.56 14.21
N LEU A 137 10.31 12.98 13.32
CA LEU A 137 10.56 12.96 11.88
C LEU A 137 11.64 13.96 11.45
N ARG A 138 11.66 15.15 12.02
CA ARG A 138 12.71 16.15 11.77
C ARG A 138 14.07 15.66 12.26
N ASP A 139 14.12 15.07 13.46
CA ASP A 139 15.33 14.49 14.04
C ASP A 139 15.85 13.32 13.20
N ALA A 140 14.97 12.61 12.50
CA ALA A 140 15.32 11.59 11.52
C ALA A 140 15.74 12.16 10.16
N GLY A 141 15.79 13.48 9.99
CA GLY A 141 16.28 14.18 8.81
C GLY A 141 15.22 14.47 7.73
N LEU A 142 13.91 14.42 8.05
CA LEU A 142 12.88 14.85 7.13
C LEU A 142 12.61 16.36 7.26
N GLY A 143 12.58 17.07 6.13
CA GLY A 143 12.09 18.44 6.08
C GLY A 143 10.56 18.52 6.11
N ASP A 144 10.02 19.69 6.47
CA ASP A 144 8.57 19.90 6.62
C ASP A 144 7.79 19.59 5.33
N GLY A 145 8.35 19.88 4.16
CA GLY A 145 7.75 19.52 2.88
C GLY A 145 7.63 17.99 2.68
N GLN A 146 8.63 17.24 3.14
CA GLN A 146 8.59 15.77 3.10
C GLN A 146 7.59 15.23 4.13
N ILE A 147 7.52 15.81 5.33
CA ILE A 147 6.54 15.44 6.37
C ILE A 147 5.13 15.69 5.87
N PHE A 148 4.89 16.83 5.22
CA PHE A 148 3.62 17.11 4.55
C PHE A 148 3.29 16.04 3.50
N ALA A 149 4.23 15.73 2.61
CA ALA A 149 4.03 14.76 1.53
C ALA A 149 3.72 13.35 2.06
N ILE A 150 4.46 12.85 3.06
CA ILE A 150 4.16 11.52 3.64
C ILE A 150 2.84 11.50 4.40
N THR A 151 2.40 12.63 4.92
CA THR A 151 1.10 12.74 5.59
C THR A 151 -0.04 12.79 4.59
N THR A 152 0.12 13.48 3.46
CA THR A 152 -0.90 13.54 2.40
C THR A 152 -1.04 12.23 1.60
N LEU A 153 -0.01 11.39 1.55
CA LEU A 153 -0.10 10.05 0.96
C LEU A 153 -1.24 9.23 1.58
N TRP A 154 -1.54 9.47 2.85
CA TRP A 154 -2.45 8.70 3.66
C TRP A 154 -3.93 8.84 3.28
N PRO A 155 -4.51 10.07 3.12
CA PRO A 155 -5.88 10.24 2.66
C PRO A 155 -6.15 9.60 1.30
N PHE A 156 -5.14 9.55 0.42
CA PHE A 156 -5.27 8.95 -0.90
C PHE A 156 -5.22 7.42 -0.86
N ALA A 157 -4.36 6.85 -0.03
CA ALA A 157 -4.29 5.39 0.14
C ALA A 157 -5.57 4.84 0.78
N TRP A 158 -6.21 5.57 1.69
CA TRP A 158 -7.43 5.12 2.37
C TRP A 158 -8.70 5.28 1.52
N ARG A 159 -8.71 6.15 0.53
CA ARG A 159 -9.84 6.36 -0.37
C ARG A 159 -9.86 5.40 -1.56
N SER A 160 -8.84 4.56 -1.72
CA SER A 160 -8.96 3.42 -2.61
C SER A 160 -10.12 2.56 -2.13
N PRO A 161 -11.13 2.27 -2.96
CA PRO A 161 -12.25 1.44 -2.57
C PRO A 161 -11.70 0.14 -2.01
N ARG A 162 -11.93 -0.10 -0.72
CA ARG A 162 -11.54 -1.37 -0.12
C ARG A 162 -12.32 -2.44 -0.85
N SER A 163 -11.62 -3.41 -1.39
CA SER A 163 -12.25 -4.62 -1.86
C SER A 163 -12.90 -5.27 -0.64
N THR A 164 -14.18 -5.03 -0.44
CA THR A 164 -15.00 -5.69 0.58
C THR A 164 -15.30 -7.14 0.20
N THR A 165 -14.76 -7.61 -0.92
CA THR A 165 -14.77 -9.02 -1.26
C THR A 165 -13.86 -9.76 -0.30
N PRO A 166 -14.33 -10.79 0.42
CA PRO A 166 -13.46 -11.73 1.08
C PRO A 166 -12.43 -12.21 0.06
N SER A 167 -11.14 -12.09 0.38
CA SER A 167 -10.07 -12.51 -0.50
C SER A 167 -10.25 -14.00 -0.82
N ALA A 168 -10.88 -14.31 -1.93
CA ALA A 168 -10.89 -15.64 -2.52
C ALA A 168 -9.58 -15.89 -3.29
N HIS A 169 -8.48 -15.34 -2.81
CA HIS A 169 -7.16 -15.82 -3.16
C HIS A 169 -6.74 -16.88 -2.12
N SER A 170 -7.38 -18.03 -2.21
CA SER A 170 -6.62 -19.24 -1.92
C SER A 170 -5.42 -19.23 -2.87
N PRO A 171 -4.17 -19.25 -2.37
CA PRO A 171 -3.04 -19.40 -3.25
C PRO A 171 -3.25 -20.70 -4.01
N THR A 172 -3.47 -20.59 -5.31
CA THR A 172 -3.36 -21.74 -6.18
C THR A 172 -2.01 -22.37 -5.89
N ARG A 173 -2.00 -23.68 -5.67
CA ARG A 173 -0.90 -24.54 -5.20
C ARG A 173 0.37 -24.53 -6.05
N ASN A 174 0.82 -23.41 -6.59
CA ASN A 174 1.99 -23.33 -7.45
C ASN A 174 2.98 -22.22 -7.12
N SER A 175 3.10 -21.88 -5.83
CA SER A 175 4.27 -21.12 -5.35
C SER A 175 4.96 -21.92 -4.24
N PRO A 176 6.04 -22.66 -4.57
CA PRO A 176 6.64 -23.63 -3.63
C PRO A 176 7.56 -23.06 -2.55
N SER A 177 7.62 -21.77 -2.28
CA SER A 177 8.72 -21.24 -1.46
C SER A 177 8.41 -20.38 -0.25
N LEU A 178 7.18 -20.00 0.05
CA LEU A 178 6.91 -19.10 1.19
C LEU A 178 6.04 -19.64 2.33
N CYS A 179 5.52 -20.88 2.25
CA CYS A 179 4.62 -21.43 3.28
C CYS A 179 5.14 -22.68 4.02
N ARG A 180 6.46 -22.94 4.07
CA ARG A 180 7.00 -24.18 4.71
C ARG A 180 7.57 -24.03 6.12
N ARG A 181 7.28 -22.98 6.89
CA ARG A 181 7.88 -22.87 8.24
C ARG A 181 6.95 -22.55 9.42
N ARG A 182 5.65 -22.86 9.35
CA ARG A 182 4.79 -22.68 10.54
C ARG A 182 3.73 -23.77 10.79
N CYS A 183 3.94 -24.98 10.39
CA CYS A 183 3.12 -26.10 10.84
C CYS A 183 4.01 -27.30 11.19
N ALA A 184 4.81 -27.18 12.23
CA ALA A 184 5.41 -28.30 12.92
C ALA A 184 5.72 -27.92 14.36
N LYS A 185 4.81 -28.19 15.28
CA LYS A 185 5.16 -28.68 16.60
C LYS A 185 3.95 -29.38 17.24
N PRO A 186 4.26 -30.42 18.03
CA PRO A 186 3.35 -31.47 18.45
C PRO A 186 2.28 -31.01 19.40
#